data_65bd38463b1b953b8851ceace53f3439
#
_entry.id   65bd38463b1b953b8851ceace53f3439
#
_cell.length_a   1.000
_cell.length_b   1.000
_cell.length_c   1.000
_cell.angle_alpha   90.00
_cell.angle_beta   90.00
_cell.angle_gamma   90.00
#
_symmetry.space_group_name_H-M   'P 1'
#
loop_
_entity.id
_entity.type
_entity.pdbx_description
1 polymer ?
#
loop_
_entity_poly.entity_id
_entity_poly.type
_entity_poly.pdbx_seq_one_letter_code
_entity_poly.pdbx_strand_id
1 'polypeptide(L)'
;MKSQPLDSIIKGIQSITRGDPFTEISVQGDEKLDELAHSINRMAEKISRERMELKQQRDEFKILFAQVPSLITVQDRNFRLLNFNNEFANRFEPKPGDFCYSAYKGREEKCVNCLVEKTFEDGKVHSGEETGLDKNGKMSHWILRTSPIRNPAGEIIATMEMSIDITEKRKLEKKLEISEQKYQEIFDSIPNSVFVLDYESLEILDCNASVESVYGYKKEEIVHKPFLYLFPGEERDRYTERIRKESLLPRVKHITSSGGNIFVNIRISLTGYPLRKILLVTTSDVTKRLETEQQLIQASKMGTLGEMASAMAHELNQPLSVIKTACGFFMMKAEQKEAIEESTLLEVIEKMDRNIDRATRIINNMREFARKSNMDIGKIQVNDVIEKAFEFFTQQMKLREIEIAWDLEKDIPKINADPGRLEQVFINLFLNARDAIEERWADQKPLKGEKKITVTSRLEGEKVICQVCDTGIGVPDKLRDKIFEPFFTTKEVEGMGLGLSITYGIVKEFGGNIYVTANHPEGACLTMEFPVSLKRNIDDGK
;
A
#
# COMPACT_ATOMS: atom_id res chain seq x y z
N MET A 1 18.55 -57.90 95.99
CA MET A 1 18.97 -57.61 94.60
C MET A 1 17.86 -57.89 93.57
N LYS A 2 16.63 -57.40 93.74
CA LYS A 2 15.52 -57.59 92.76
C LYS A 2 14.98 -56.30 92.12
N SER A 3 15.65 -55.13 92.35
CA SER A 3 15.11 -53.86 91.86
C SER A 3 15.75 -53.35 90.57
N GLN A 4 16.92 -53.82 90.16
CA GLN A 4 17.73 -53.25 89.02
C GLN A 4 17.04 -53.42 87.65
N PRO A 5 16.34 -54.55 87.28
CA PRO A 5 15.72 -54.66 85.96
C PRO A 5 14.50 -53.73 85.79
N LEU A 6 13.71 -53.52 86.83
CA LEU A 6 12.56 -52.64 86.81
C LEU A 6 12.94 -51.15 86.74
N ASP A 7 14.02 -50.78 87.43
CA ASP A 7 14.55 -49.44 87.38
C ASP A 7 15.06 -49.05 86.00
N SER A 8 15.66 -50.02 85.23
CA SER A 8 16.05 -49.79 83.83
C SER A 8 14.87 -49.54 82.93
N ILE A 9 13.79 -50.29 83.07
CA ILE A 9 12.53 -50.09 82.32
C ILE A 9 11.93 -48.73 82.66
N ILE A 10 11.84 -48.36 83.94
CA ILE A 10 11.32 -47.08 84.37
C ILE A 10 12.13 -45.92 83.85
N LYS A 11 13.44 -45.98 83.87
CA LYS A 11 14.34 -44.96 83.30
C LYS A 11 14.17 -44.87 81.76
N GLY A 12 14.07 -45.98 81.08
CA GLY A 12 13.82 -45.98 79.65
C GLY A 12 12.48 -45.34 79.26
N ILE A 13 11.41 -45.66 79.99
CA ILE A 13 10.08 -45.02 79.79
C ILE A 13 10.16 -43.51 80.05
N GLN A 14 10.85 -43.12 81.13
CA GLN A 14 11.03 -41.68 81.42
C GLN A 14 11.83 -40.95 80.36
N SER A 15 12.85 -41.58 79.76
CA SER A 15 13.57 -41.01 78.65
C SER A 15 12.71 -40.86 77.42
N ILE A 16 11.91 -41.85 77.04
CA ILE A 16 10.94 -41.82 75.92
C ILE A 16 9.90 -40.70 76.14
N THR A 17 9.38 -40.58 77.37
CA THR A 17 8.37 -39.54 77.68
C THR A 17 8.95 -38.14 77.65
N ARG A 18 10.23 -37.96 77.98
CA ARG A 18 10.91 -36.64 77.89
C ARG A 18 11.27 -36.27 76.43
N GLY A 19 11.19 -37.25 75.50
CA GLY A 19 11.57 -37.02 74.11
C GLY A 19 13.04 -37.13 73.84
N ASP A 20 13.80 -37.76 74.75
CA ASP A 20 15.21 -38.05 74.56
C ASP A 20 15.43 -39.07 73.42
N PRO A 21 16.60 -39.12 72.77
CA PRO A 21 16.90 -40.10 71.73
C PRO A 21 16.65 -41.52 72.25
N PHE A 22 15.92 -42.34 71.47
CA PHE A 22 15.58 -43.68 71.88
C PHE A 22 16.84 -44.55 72.06
N THR A 23 16.97 -45.12 73.26
CA THR A 23 17.99 -46.10 73.63
C THR A 23 17.30 -47.40 73.97
N GLU A 24 17.71 -48.50 73.37
CA GLU A 24 17.10 -49.82 73.56
C GLU A 24 17.21 -50.25 75.01
N ILE A 25 16.07 -50.63 75.60
CA ILE A 25 15.98 -51.13 76.96
C ILE A 25 16.27 -52.64 76.91
N SER A 26 17.36 -53.07 77.51
CA SER A 26 17.72 -54.51 77.66
C SER A 26 17.60 -54.91 79.14
N VAL A 27 16.95 -55.97 79.36
CA VAL A 27 16.77 -56.54 80.72
C VAL A 27 17.20 -58.03 80.70
N GLN A 28 18.06 -58.42 81.65
CA GLN A 28 18.53 -59.80 81.77
C GLN A 28 17.97 -60.44 83.01
N GLY A 29 17.43 -61.69 82.90
CA GLY A 29 17.16 -62.60 84.04
C GLY A 29 15.69 -62.72 84.47
N ASP A 30 14.70 -62.10 83.79
CA ASP A 30 13.26 -62.31 84.02
C ASP A 30 12.53 -62.24 82.65
N GLU A 31 11.96 -63.39 82.21
CA GLU A 31 11.34 -63.57 80.91
C GLU A 31 10.15 -62.60 80.67
N LYS A 32 9.37 -62.32 81.72
CA LYS A 32 8.25 -61.34 81.62
C LYS A 32 8.67 -59.87 81.54
N LEU A 33 9.76 -59.51 82.20
CA LEU A 33 10.31 -58.19 82.13
C LEU A 33 11.03 -57.96 80.79
N ASP A 34 11.59 -59.00 80.20
CA ASP A 34 12.21 -58.93 78.88
C ASP A 34 11.13 -58.80 77.77
N GLU A 35 10.02 -59.54 77.83
CA GLU A 35 8.84 -59.34 76.96
C GLU A 35 8.28 -57.91 77.08
N LEU A 36 8.24 -57.33 78.30
CA LEU A 36 7.77 -55.97 78.53
C LEU A 36 8.75 -55.00 77.93
N ALA A 37 10.08 -55.16 78.14
CA ALA A 37 11.10 -54.35 77.53
C ALA A 37 11.03 -54.38 76.02
N HIS A 38 10.89 -55.52 75.38
CA HIS A 38 10.71 -55.67 73.96
C HIS A 38 9.41 -54.99 73.41
N SER A 39 8.31 -55.03 74.17
CA SER A 39 7.09 -54.31 73.81
C SER A 39 7.25 -52.81 73.89
N ILE A 40 7.92 -52.32 74.93
CA ILE A 40 8.20 -50.88 75.09
C ILE A 40 9.15 -50.37 74.00
N ASN A 41 10.20 -51.17 73.69
CA ASN A 41 11.13 -50.84 72.59
C ASN A 41 10.38 -50.69 71.24
N ARG A 42 9.49 -51.64 70.89
CA ARG A 42 8.66 -51.55 69.68
C ARG A 42 7.74 -50.34 69.68
N MET A 43 7.12 -49.99 70.84
CA MET A 43 6.31 -48.74 70.96
C MET A 43 7.16 -47.51 70.78
N ALA A 44 8.33 -47.46 71.40
CA ALA A 44 9.25 -46.34 71.29
C ALA A 44 9.77 -46.12 69.85
N GLU A 45 10.14 -47.20 69.17
CA GLU A 45 10.48 -47.15 67.75
C GLU A 45 9.35 -46.61 66.87
N LYS A 46 8.13 -47.12 67.11
CA LYS A 46 6.94 -46.63 66.38
C LYS A 46 6.69 -45.15 66.62
N ILE A 47 6.69 -44.70 67.89
CA ILE A 47 6.51 -43.28 68.25
C ILE A 47 7.61 -42.45 67.65
N SER A 48 8.86 -42.89 67.68
CA SER A 48 10.01 -42.17 67.13
C SER A 48 9.88 -42.06 65.61
N ARG A 49 9.45 -43.11 64.91
CA ARG A 49 9.21 -43.10 63.46
C ARG A 49 8.07 -42.13 63.11
N GLU A 50 6.95 -42.22 63.79
CA GLU A 50 5.79 -41.35 63.56
C GLU A 50 6.15 -39.87 63.81
N ARG A 51 6.93 -39.58 64.85
CA ARG A 51 7.43 -38.23 65.12
C ARG A 51 8.37 -37.73 64.04
N MET A 52 9.24 -38.59 63.52
CA MET A 52 10.16 -38.26 62.44
C MET A 52 9.41 -37.97 61.13
N GLU A 53 8.43 -38.82 60.80
CA GLU A 53 7.56 -38.63 59.64
C GLU A 53 6.74 -37.33 59.73
N LEU A 54 6.13 -37.05 60.88
CA LEU A 54 5.42 -35.78 61.11
C LEU A 54 6.33 -34.58 61.03
N LYS A 55 7.56 -34.68 61.55
CA LYS A 55 8.53 -33.61 61.45
C LYS A 55 8.95 -33.38 60.01
N GLN A 56 9.22 -34.43 59.27
CA GLN A 56 9.54 -34.33 57.83
C GLN A 56 8.39 -33.72 57.03
N GLN A 57 7.19 -34.19 57.19
CA GLN A 57 6.00 -33.62 56.51
C GLN A 57 5.82 -32.13 56.86
N ARG A 58 6.01 -31.78 58.11
CA ARG A 58 5.94 -30.37 58.53
C ARG A 58 7.02 -29.52 57.91
N ASP A 59 8.23 -30.03 57.83
CA ASP A 59 9.36 -29.30 57.27
C ASP A 59 9.26 -29.21 55.74
N GLU A 60 8.78 -30.26 55.06
CA GLU A 60 8.44 -30.23 53.62
C GLU A 60 7.32 -29.21 53.33
N PHE A 61 6.24 -29.20 54.14
CA PHE A 61 5.20 -28.20 54.01
C PHE A 61 5.71 -26.77 54.19
N LYS A 62 6.58 -26.53 55.17
CA LYS A 62 7.20 -25.21 55.37
C LYS A 62 8.03 -24.76 54.18
N ILE A 63 8.82 -25.65 53.59
CA ILE A 63 9.65 -25.37 52.44
C ILE A 63 8.75 -25.04 51.24
N LEU A 64 7.74 -25.86 50.95
CA LEU A 64 6.80 -25.63 49.87
C LEU A 64 6.06 -24.30 50.04
N PHE A 65 5.51 -24.04 51.23
CA PHE A 65 4.82 -22.79 51.53
C PHE A 65 5.71 -21.58 51.37
N ALA A 66 6.96 -21.67 51.81
CA ALA A 66 7.92 -20.58 51.73
C ALA A 66 8.38 -20.26 50.30
N GLN A 67 8.43 -21.25 49.40
CA GLN A 67 8.98 -21.15 48.04
C GLN A 67 7.94 -20.92 46.95
N VAL A 68 6.63 -20.95 47.26
CA VAL A 68 5.59 -20.67 46.26
C VAL A 68 5.78 -19.26 45.69
N PRO A 69 5.85 -19.09 44.34
CA PRO A 69 6.06 -17.79 43.70
C PRO A 69 4.75 -16.97 43.63
N SER A 70 4.05 -16.86 44.73
CA SER A 70 2.81 -16.11 44.92
C SER A 70 2.81 -15.57 46.34
N LEU A 71 2.15 -14.45 46.52
CA LEU A 71 1.94 -13.90 47.88
C LEU A 71 0.90 -14.76 48.59
N ILE A 72 1.27 -15.39 49.71
CA ILE A 72 0.34 -16.17 50.51
C ILE A 72 0.30 -15.60 51.92
N THR A 73 -0.92 -15.35 52.40
CA THR A 73 -1.19 -14.94 53.79
C THR A 73 -2.28 -15.80 54.39
N VAL A 74 -2.22 -15.99 55.70
CA VAL A 74 -3.27 -16.63 56.50
C VAL A 74 -3.74 -15.65 57.55
N GLN A 75 -5.05 -15.37 57.59
CA GLN A 75 -5.65 -14.39 58.49
C GLN A 75 -6.71 -15.02 59.39
N ASP A 76 -6.88 -14.44 60.56
CA ASP A 76 -7.99 -14.71 61.48
C ASP A 76 -9.27 -13.93 61.11
N ARG A 77 -10.35 -14.14 61.85
CA ARG A 77 -11.62 -13.40 61.68
C ARG A 77 -11.51 -11.90 61.89
N ASN A 78 -10.47 -11.45 62.60
CA ASN A 78 -10.20 -10.05 62.84
C ASN A 78 -9.21 -9.46 61.83
N PHE A 79 -8.97 -10.16 60.70
CA PHE A 79 -8.05 -9.75 59.62
C PHE A 79 -6.59 -9.65 60.05
N ARG A 80 -6.19 -10.29 61.19
CA ARG A 80 -4.81 -10.33 61.64
C ARG A 80 -4.04 -11.44 60.92
N LEU A 81 -2.83 -11.13 60.50
CA LEU A 81 -1.91 -12.07 59.85
C LEU A 81 -1.43 -13.09 60.88
N LEU A 82 -1.84 -14.33 60.70
CA LEU A 82 -1.38 -15.50 61.47
C LEU A 82 -0.11 -16.11 60.91
N ASN A 83 -0.03 -16.14 59.59
CA ASN A 83 1.12 -16.68 58.86
C ASN A 83 1.20 -16.07 57.45
N PHE A 84 2.40 -16.09 56.88
CA PHE A 84 2.66 -15.63 55.53
C PHE A 84 3.91 -16.31 54.96
N ASN A 85 4.03 -16.43 53.63
CA ASN A 85 5.19 -17.01 52.97
C ASN A 85 6.32 -16.01 52.77
N ASN A 86 7.49 -16.49 52.33
CA ASN A 86 8.68 -15.67 52.10
C ASN A 86 8.45 -14.57 51.07
N GLU A 87 7.71 -14.86 50.01
CA GLU A 87 7.42 -13.88 48.94
C GLU A 87 6.67 -12.67 49.49
N PHE A 88 5.66 -12.91 50.35
CA PHE A 88 4.94 -11.86 51.02
C PHE A 88 5.83 -11.10 52.02
N ALA A 89 6.62 -11.85 52.82
CA ALA A 89 7.53 -11.27 53.78
C ALA A 89 8.56 -10.34 53.16
N ASN A 90 9.18 -10.78 52.08
CA ASN A 90 10.19 -10.00 51.34
C ASN A 90 9.62 -8.74 50.69
N ARG A 91 8.37 -8.79 50.27
CA ARG A 91 7.73 -7.67 49.57
C ARG A 91 7.16 -6.60 50.51
N PHE A 92 6.57 -7.02 51.63
CA PHE A 92 5.81 -6.12 52.52
C PHE A 92 6.36 -5.98 53.95
N GLU A 93 7.33 -6.84 54.33
CA GLU A 93 7.97 -6.83 55.67
C GLU A 93 6.98 -6.84 56.84
N PRO A 94 5.89 -7.66 56.81
CA PRO A 94 4.87 -7.69 57.83
C PRO A 94 5.36 -8.32 59.14
N LYS A 95 4.70 -7.98 60.22
CA LYS A 95 4.89 -8.66 61.50
C LYS A 95 3.68 -9.58 61.76
N PRO A 96 3.89 -10.74 62.39
CA PRO A 96 2.77 -11.57 62.87
C PRO A 96 1.84 -10.75 63.75
N GLY A 97 0.52 -10.79 63.47
CA GLY A 97 -0.48 -10.00 64.18
C GLY A 97 -0.83 -8.66 63.57
N ASP A 98 -0.09 -8.18 62.55
CA ASP A 98 -0.49 -6.99 61.78
C ASP A 98 -1.82 -7.25 61.06
N PHE A 99 -2.58 -6.19 60.81
CA PHE A 99 -3.79 -6.31 59.98
C PHE A 99 -3.44 -6.44 58.51
N CYS A 100 -4.08 -7.35 57.77
CA CYS A 100 -3.80 -7.61 56.38
C CYS A 100 -3.96 -6.36 55.50
N TYR A 101 -5.03 -5.56 55.73
CA TYR A 101 -5.29 -4.33 54.98
C TYR A 101 -4.26 -3.22 55.25
N SER A 102 -3.62 -3.23 56.42
CA SER A 102 -2.53 -2.30 56.76
C SER A 102 -1.20 -2.80 56.19
N ALA A 103 -0.90 -4.08 56.39
CA ALA A 103 0.40 -4.66 56.08
C ALA A 103 0.78 -4.56 54.58
N TYR A 104 -0.15 -4.74 53.66
CA TYR A 104 0.17 -4.70 52.23
C TYR A 104 -0.70 -3.78 51.38
N LYS A 105 -1.82 -3.23 51.92
CA LYS A 105 -2.66 -2.25 51.21
C LYS A 105 -2.51 -0.83 51.74
N GLY A 106 -1.77 -0.63 52.85
CA GLY A 106 -1.53 0.67 53.48
C GLY A 106 -2.81 1.36 53.96
N ARG A 107 -3.87 0.59 54.31
CA ARG A 107 -5.17 1.11 54.74
C ARG A 107 -5.28 1.10 56.25
N GLU A 108 -6.01 2.05 56.80
CA GLU A 108 -6.35 2.10 58.21
C GLU A 108 -7.59 1.27 58.54
N GLU A 109 -8.44 0.99 57.54
CA GLU A 109 -9.68 0.24 57.68
C GLU A 109 -9.73 -0.96 56.73
N LYS A 110 -10.60 -1.95 57.03
CA LYS A 110 -10.80 -3.12 56.22
C LYS A 110 -11.24 -2.78 54.79
N CYS A 111 -10.92 -3.64 53.85
CA CYS A 111 -11.27 -3.47 52.43
C CYS A 111 -12.79 -3.48 52.22
N VAL A 112 -13.29 -2.61 51.38
CA VAL A 112 -14.68 -2.65 50.90
C VAL A 112 -14.83 -3.92 50.03
N ASN A 113 -15.86 -4.73 50.26
CA ASN A 113 -16.06 -6.02 49.58
C ASN A 113 -14.93 -7.05 49.82
N CYS A 114 -14.41 -7.15 51.02
CA CYS A 114 -13.31 -8.01 51.39
C CYS A 114 -13.62 -9.49 51.10
N LEU A 115 -12.78 -10.15 50.29
CA LEU A 115 -12.93 -11.57 49.94
C LEU A 115 -12.65 -12.47 51.14
N VAL A 116 -11.77 -12.05 52.06
CA VAL A 116 -11.48 -12.76 53.31
C VAL A 116 -12.73 -12.78 54.19
N GLU A 117 -13.41 -11.65 54.32
CA GLU A 117 -14.68 -11.55 55.09
C GLU A 117 -15.75 -12.45 54.52
N LYS A 118 -15.98 -12.43 53.19
CA LYS A 118 -16.94 -13.28 52.51
C LYS A 118 -16.63 -14.78 52.71
N THR A 119 -15.36 -15.16 52.72
CA THR A 119 -14.93 -16.54 52.97
C THR A 119 -15.25 -16.98 54.40
N PHE A 120 -15.13 -16.07 55.37
CA PHE A 120 -15.55 -16.36 56.77
C PHE A 120 -17.07 -16.45 56.94
N GLU A 121 -17.83 -15.70 56.11
CA GLU A 121 -19.31 -15.69 56.20
C GLU A 121 -19.93 -16.94 55.63
N ASP A 122 -19.54 -17.34 54.42
CA ASP A 122 -20.19 -18.44 53.68
C ASP A 122 -19.37 -19.75 53.60
N GLY A 123 -18.11 -19.67 54.02
CA GLY A 123 -17.20 -20.81 54.00
C GLY A 123 -16.79 -21.32 52.63
N LYS A 124 -16.94 -20.50 51.59
CA LYS A 124 -16.61 -20.82 50.22
C LYS A 124 -15.30 -20.15 49.77
N VAL A 125 -14.78 -20.65 48.66
CA VAL A 125 -13.62 -20.02 47.97
C VAL A 125 -14.12 -18.86 47.15
N HIS A 126 -13.47 -17.69 47.30
CA HIS A 126 -13.72 -16.50 46.51
C HIS A 126 -12.51 -16.13 45.69
N SER A 127 -12.74 -15.49 44.53
CA SER A 127 -11.70 -14.96 43.67
C SER A 127 -12.12 -13.60 43.14
N GLY A 128 -11.16 -12.72 42.95
CA GLY A 128 -11.41 -11.38 42.42
C GLY A 128 -10.10 -10.73 41.97
N GLU A 129 -10.24 -9.61 41.27
CA GLU A 129 -9.11 -8.74 40.94
C GLU A 129 -9.15 -7.52 41.83
N GLU A 130 -7.99 -7.11 42.30
CA GLU A 130 -7.83 -5.87 43.04
C GLU A 130 -6.67 -5.03 42.49
N THR A 131 -6.82 -3.72 42.62
CA THR A 131 -5.78 -2.74 42.38
C THR A 131 -5.44 -2.01 43.67
N GLY A 132 -4.16 -1.79 43.87
CA GLY A 132 -3.70 -1.05 45.05
C GLY A 132 -2.30 -0.52 44.86
N LEU A 133 -1.84 0.26 45.83
CA LEU A 133 -0.46 0.75 45.84
C LEU A 133 0.42 -0.31 46.54
N ASP A 134 1.60 -0.58 45.98
CA ASP A 134 2.62 -1.35 46.68
C ASP A 134 3.33 -0.47 47.74
N LYS A 135 4.25 -1.07 48.49
CA LYS A 135 5.01 -0.34 49.55
C LYS A 135 5.81 0.87 49.03
N ASN A 136 6.04 0.95 47.73
CA ASN A 136 6.77 2.05 47.07
C ASN A 136 5.81 3.10 46.47
N GLY A 137 4.51 3.00 46.74
CA GLY A 137 3.50 3.87 46.17
C GLY A 137 3.17 3.63 44.70
N LYS A 138 3.63 2.50 44.13
CA LYS A 138 3.36 2.14 42.73
C LYS A 138 2.07 1.36 42.60
N MET A 139 1.21 1.74 41.66
CA MET A 139 -0.02 1.01 41.34
C MET A 139 0.30 -0.39 40.84
N SER A 140 -0.28 -1.39 41.47
CA SER A 140 -0.14 -2.80 41.14
C SER A 140 -1.52 -3.46 41.02
N HIS A 141 -1.62 -4.51 40.20
CA HIS A 141 -2.83 -5.25 39.95
C HIS A 141 -2.61 -6.70 40.40
N TRP A 142 -3.54 -7.21 41.20
CA TRP A 142 -3.47 -8.58 41.71
C TRP A 142 -4.73 -9.37 41.39
N ILE A 143 -4.56 -10.66 41.12
CA ILE A 143 -5.62 -11.65 41.22
C ILE A 143 -5.52 -12.27 42.60
N LEU A 144 -6.62 -12.23 43.32
CA LEU A 144 -6.75 -12.73 44.68
C LEU A 144 -7.64 -13.98 44.68
N ARG A 145 -7.25 -14.96 45.51
CA ARG A 145 -8.09 -16.12 45.81
C ARG A 145 -8.03 -16.39 47.28
N THR A 146 -9.21 -16.48 47.92
CA THR A 146 -9.34 -16.75 49.36
C THR A 146 -9.97 -18.14 49.55
N SER A 147 -9.49 -18.89 50.55
CA SER A 147 -9.96 -20.23 50.86
C SER A 147 -10.05 -20.42 52.38
N PRO A 148 -11.12 -21.05 52.91
CA PRO A 148 -11.26 -21.28 54.34
C PRO A 148 -10.32 -22.39 54.80
N ILE A 149 -9.70 -22.18 55.99
CA ILE A 149 -8.97 -23.23 56.74
C ILE A 149 -9.87 -23.67 57.88
N ARG A 150 -10.14 -24.99 57.96
CA ARG A 150 -11.05 -25.60 58.93
C ARG A 150 -10.28 -26.46 59.93
N ASN A 151 -10.78 -26.50 61.15
CA ASN A 151 -10.35 -27.46 62.15
C ASN A 151 -11.01 -28.84 61.91
N PRO A 152 -10.60 -29.89 62.61
CA PRO A 152 -11.25 -31.24 62.51
C PRO A 152 -12.76 -31.27 62.83
N ALA A 153 -13.27 -30.28 63.55
CA ALA A 153 -14.69 -30.12 63.83
C ALA A 153 -15.47 -29.41 62.69
N GLY A 154 -14.78 -28.99 61.62
CA GLY A 154 -15.37 -28.31 60.48
C GLY A 154 -15.52 -26.81 60.61
N GLU A 155 -15.14 -26.20 61.71
CA GLU A 155 -15.23 -24.76 61.98
C GLU A 155 -14.11 -24.02 61.26
N ILE A 156 -14.43 -22.86 60.67
CA ILE A 156 -13.43 -21.99 60.01
C ILE A 156 -12.60 -21.28 61.05
N ILE A 157 -11.33 -21.67 61.13
CA ILE A 157 -10.36 -21.10 62.08
C ILE A 157 -9.50 -19.99 61.48
N ALA A 158 -9.31 -20.01 60.15
CA ALA A 158 -8.57 -18.99 59.43
C ALA A 158 -8.99 -18.97 57.96
N THR A 159 -8.57 -17.94 57.23
CA THR A 159 -8.67 -17.86 55.77
C THR A 159 -7.28 -17.69 55.18
N MET A 160 -6.96 -18.50 54.16
CA MET A 160 -5.78 -18.33 53.37
C MET A 160 -6.12 -17.44 52.16
N GLU A 161 -5.34 -16.41 51.91
CA GLU A 161 -5.38 -15.59 50.71
C GLU A 161 -4.12 -15.82 49.91
N MET A 162 -4.31 -16.09 48.63
CA MET A 162 -3.25 -16.19 47.63
C MET A 162 -3.40 -15.08 46.61
N SER A 163 -2.33 -14.32 46.37
CA SER A 163 -2.33 -13.19 45.44
C SER A 163 -1.24 -13.34 44.40
N ILE A 164 -1.59 -13.11 43.13
CA ILE A 164 -0.68 -13.13 41.99
C ILE A 164 -0.62 -11.73 41.40
N ASP A 165 0.59 -11.17 41.27
CA ASP A 165 0.79 -9.88 40.61
C ASP A 165 0.66 -10.03 39.11
N ILE A 166 -0.30 -9.33 38.53
CA ILE A 166 -0.57 -9.32 37.07
C ILE A 166 -0.27 -7.96 36.45
N THR A 167 0.47 -7.09 37.16
CA THR A 167 0.73 -5.70 36.72
C THR A 167 1.44 -5.66 35.38
N GLU A 168 2.50 -6.46 35.19
CA GLU A 168 3.23 -6.50 33.93
C GLU A 168 2.38 -7.10 32.80
N LYS A 169 1.59 -8.13 33.07
CA LYS A 169 0.65 -8.70 32.10
C LYS A 169 -0.34 -7.64 31.62
N ARG A 170 -0.98 -6.93 32.54
CA ARG A 170 -1.93 -5.84 32.21
C ARG A 170 -1.29 -4.70 31.42
N LYS A 171 -0.05 -4.34 31.74
CA LYS A 171 0.69 -3.32 30.97
C LYS A 171 0.98 -3.79 29.54
N LEU A 172 1.35 -5.05 29.36
CA LEU A 172 1.61 -5.62 28.04
C LEU A 172 0.34 -5.72 27.21
N GLU A 173 -0.77 -6.19 27.81
CA GLU A 173 -2.08 -6.23 27.17
C GLU A 173 -2.51 -4.83 26.70
N LYS A 174 -2.40 -3.83 27.58
CA LYS A 174 -2.74 -2.44 27.23
C LYS A 174 -1.83 -1.86 26.15
N LYS A 175 -0.52 -2.17 26.18
CA LYS A 175 0.41 -1.75 25.12
C LYS A 175 0.07 -2.39 23.79
N LEU A 176 -0.30 -3.68 23.79
CA LEU A 176 -0.73 -4.39 22.59
C LEU A 176 -2.00 -3.74 22.01
N GLU A 177 -3.03 -3.54 22.84
CA GLU A 177 -4.28 -2.90 22.43
C GLU A 177 -4.06 -1.50 21.82
N ILE A 178 -3.25 -0.65 22.49
CA ILE A 178 -2.90 0.68 21.96
C ILE A 178 -2.12 0.56 20.64
N SER A 179 -1.25 -0.44 20.52
CA SER A 179 -0.47 -0.66 19.30
C SER A 179 -1.37 -1.11 18.15
N GLU A 180 -2.30 -2.03 18.40
CA GLU A 180 -3.27 -2.50 17.42
C GLU A 180 -4.19 -1.36 16.94
N GLN A 181 -4.73 -0.58 17.87
CA GLN A 181 -5.55 0.60 17.53
C GLN A 181 -4.77 1.60 16.67
N LYS A 182 -3.53 1.90 17.07
CA LYS A 182 -2.66 2.80 16.32
C LYS A 182 -2.37 2.29 14.90
N TYR A 183 -2.10 0.99 14.74
CA TYR A 183 -1.90 0.41 13.41
C TYR A 183 -3.17 0.50 12.57
N GLN A 184 -4.33 0.22 13.14
CA GLN A 184 -5.61 0.32 12.44
C GLN A 184 -5.90 1.75 11.99
N GLU A 185 -5.73 2.73 12.88
CA GLU A 185 -5.90 4.15 12.54
C GLU A 185 -4.96 4.61 11.42
N ILE A 186 -3.68 4.23 11.47
CA ILE A 186 -2.71 4.54 10.40
C ILE A 186 -3.15 3.87 9.09
N PHE A 187 -3.50 2.59 9.12
CA PHE A 187 -3.90 1.83 7.93
C PHE A 187 -5.15 2.42 7.28
N ASP A 188 -6.15 2.81 8.06
CA ASP A 188 -7.40 3.40 7.57
C ASP A 188 -7.25 4.87 7.15
N SER A 189 -6.25 5.58 7.68
CA SER A 189 -5.97 6.98 7.29
C SER A 189 -5.21 7.10 5.96
N ILE A 190 -4.67 6.01 5.40
CA ILE A 190 -4.00 6.05 4.09
C ILE A 190 -5.03 6.39 3.00
N PRO A 191 -4.81 7.50 2.24
CA PRO A 191 -5.80 7.95 1.25
C PRO A 191 -5.91 7.04 0.03
N ASN A 192 -4.89 6.25 -0.25
CA ASN A 192 -4.92 5.24 -1.31
C ASN A 192 -5.55 3.94 -0.79
N SER A 193 -6.28 3.24 -1.66
CA SER A 193 -6.79 1.93 -1.29
C SER A 193 -5.66 0.92 -1.15
N VAL A 194 -5.58 0.29 0.01
CA VAL A 194 -4.58 -0.72 0.33
C VAL A 194 -5.26 -2.07 0.52
N PHE A 195 -4.72 -3.08 -0.13
CA PHE A 195 -5.15 -4.47 -0.03
C PHE A 195 -4.00 -5.33 0.48
N VAL A 196 -4.28 -6.23 1.37
CA VAL A 196 -3.38 -7.29 1.82
C VAL A 196 -3.83 -8.59 1.16
N LEU A 197 -2.98 -9.17 0.32
CA LEU A 197 -3.32 -10.37 -0.44
C LEU A 197 -2.47 -11.56 0.00
N ASP A 198 -3.05 -12.74 -0.06
CA ASP A 198 -2.30 -13.99 -0.06
C ASP A 198 -1.48 -14.11 -1.36
N TYR A 199 -0.20 -14.47 -1.25
CA TYR A 199 0.69 -14.53 -2.41
C TYR A 199 0.29 -15.60 -3.43
N GLU A 200 -0.21 -16.75 -2.98
CA GLU A 200 -0.50 -17.89 -3.85
C GLU A 200 -1.87 -17.78 -4.51
N SER A 201 -2.90 -17.50 -3.72
CA SER A 201 -4.29 -17.42 -4.20
C SER A 201 -4.68 -16.06 -4.74
N LEU A 202 -3.95 -14.99 -4.41
CA LEU A 202 -4.33 -13.58 -4.63
C LEU A 202 -5.66 -13.21 -3.97
N GLU A 203 -6.05 -13.94 -2.94
CA GLU A 203 -7.23 -13.65 -2.11
C GLU A 203 -6.97 -12.40 -1.25
N ILE A 204 -7.96 -11.54 -1.15
CA ILE A 204 -7.92 -10.35 -0.30
C ILE A 204 -8.10 -10.81 1.17
N LEU A 205 -7.03 -10.70 1.96
CA LEU A 205 -7.03 -11.02 3.39
C LEU A 205 -7.51 -9.84 4.23
N ASP A 206 -7.17 -8.63 3.81
CA ASP A 206 -7.54 -7.40 4.50
C ASP A 206 -7.51 -6.21 3.53
N CYS A 207 -8.19 -5.12 3.91
CA CYS A 207 -8.15 -3.85 3.18
C CYS A 207 -8.44 -2.68 4.13
N ASN A 208 -7.98 -1.47 3.74
CA ASN A 208 -8.22 -0.24 4.49
C ASN A 208 -9.56 0.42 4.12
N ALA A 209 -9.99 1.41 4.91
CA ALA A 209 -11.24 2.13 4.72
C ALA A 209 -11.35 2.86 3.37
N SER A 210 -10.22 3.23 2.74
CA SER A 210 -10.23 3.89 1.42
C SER A 210 -10.76 3.00 0.30
N VAL A 211 -10.80 1.68 0.48
CA VAL A 211 -11.40 0.75 -0.50
C VAL A 211 -12.91 1.01 -0.65
N GLU A 212 -13.62 1.26 0.44
CA GLU A 212 -15.04 1.58 0.38
C GLU A 212 -15.29 2.91 -0.36
N SER A 213 -14.48 3.93 -0.09
CA SER A 213 -14.63 5.24 -0.74
C SER A 213 -14.31 5.23 -2.23
N VAL A 214 -13.34 4.44 -2.68
CA VAL A 214 -12.89 4.39 -4.09
C VAL A 214 -13.65 3.35 -4.90
N TYR A 215 -13.85 2.16 -4.35
CA TYR A 215 -14.47 1.04 -5.08
C TYR A 215 -15.94 0.81 -4.73
N GLY A 216 -16.43 1.38 -3.61
CA GLY A 216 -17.80 1.21 -3.15
C GLY A 216 -18.10 -0.15 -2.53
N TYR A 217 -17.11 -0.99 -2.25
CA TYR A 217 -17.29 -2.25 -1.53
C TYR A 217 -17.00 -2.06 -0.05
N LYS A 218 -17.89 -2.55 0.81
CA LYS A 218 -17.59 -2.69 2.23
C LYS A 218 -16.52 -3.75 2.45
N LYS A 219 -15.76 -3.64 3.54
CA LYS A 219 -14.68 -4.57 3.88
C LYS A 219 -15.16 -6.01 3.90
N GLU A 220 -16.33 -6.28 4.50
CA GLU A 220 -16.93 -7.60 4.61
C GLU A 220 -17.34 -8.21 3.27
N GLU A 221 -17.58 -7.35 2.27
CA GLU A 221 -18.00 -7.77 0.93
C GLU A 221 -16.83 -8.14 0.03
N ILE A 222 -15.65 -7.54 0.25
CA ILE A 222 -14.49 -7.69 -0.63
C ILE A 222 -13.43 -8.62 -0.05
N VAL A 223 -13.28 -8.72 1.27
CA VAL A 223 -12.40 -9.69 1.92
C VAL A 223 -12.82 -11.10 1.55
N HIS A 224 -11.88 -11.99 1.38
CA HIS A 224 -12.01 -13.38 0.88
C HIS A 224 -12.38 -13.50 -0.61
N LYS A 225 -12.49 -12.39 -1.37
CA LYS A 225 -12.59 -12.46 -2.82
C LYS A 225 -11.19 -12.41 -3.46
N PRO A 226 -11.00 -13.00 -4.65
CA PRO A 226 -9.76 -12.83 -5.41
C PRO A 226 -9.59 -11.35 -5.79
N PHE A 227 -8.39 -10.79 -5.67
CA PHE A 227 -8.12 -9.40 -6.07
C PHE A 227 -8.45 -9.15 -7.54
N LEU A 228 -8.31 -10.18 -8.37
CA LEU A 228 -8.69 -10.15 -9.79
C LEU A 228 -10.21 -9.93 -10.02
N TYR A 229 -11.03 -10.01 -8.98
CA TYR A 229 -12.45 -9.65 -9.05
C TYR A 229 -12.66 -8.20 -9.48
N LEU A 230 -11.73 -7.31 -9.13
CA LEU A 230 -11.75 -5.90 -9.51
C LEU A 230 -11.39 -5.63 -10.98
N PHE A 231 -10.90 -6.64 -11.71
CA PHE A 231 -10.51 -6.50 -13.11
C PHE A 231 -11.63 -6.90 -14.05
N PRO A 232 -11.73 -6.29 -15.25
CA PRO A 232 -12.60 -6.78 -16.32
C PRO A 232 -12.34 -8.25 -16.61
N GLY A 233 -13.39 -9.02 -16.91
CA GLY A 233 -13.28 -10.47 -17.10
C GLY A 233 -12.24 -10.90 -18.13
N GLU A 234 -12.15 -10.17 -19.24
CA GLU A 234 -11.22 -10.45 -20.35
C GLU A 234 -9.75 -10.19 -20.01
N GLU A 235 -9.46 -9.40 -18.96
CA GLU A 235 -8.10 -9.01 -18.60
C GLU A 235 -7.53 -9.81 -17.42
N ARG A 236 -8.32 -10.60 -16.72
CA ARG A 236 -7.93 -11.29 -15.47
C ARG A 236 -6.72 -12.18 -15.63
N ASP A 237 -6.71 -13.01 -16.66
CA ASP A 237 -5.63 -13.97 -16.89
C ASP A 237 -4.30 -13.26 -17.17
N ARG A 238 -4.35 -12.15 -17.90
CA ARG A 238 -3.17 -11.32 -18.21
C ARG A 238 -2.54 -10.73 -16.95
N TYR A 239 -3.33 -10.34 -15.95
CA TYR A 239 -2.82 -9.69 -14.75
C TYR A 239 -2.40 -10.67 -13.65
N THR A 240 -2.83 -11.93 -13.67
CA THR A 240 -2.48 -12.94 -12.68
C THR A 240 -0.97 -13.10 -12.49
N GLU A 241 -0.22 -13.22 -13.60
CA GLU A 241 1.25 -13.33 -13.54
C GLU A 241 1.92 -11.99 -13.29
N ARG A 242 1.37 -10.89 -13.82
CA ARG A 242 1.95 -9.57 -13.70
C ARG A 242 1.97 -9.08 -12.26
N ILE A 243 0.90 -9.32 -11.50
CA ILE A 243 0.80 -8.96 -10.07
C ILE A 243 1.90 -9.63 -9.24
N ARG A 244 2.34 -10.84 -9.63
CA ARG A 244 3.42 -11.55 -8.91
C ARG A 244 4.82 -11.13 -9.33
N LYS A 245 4.99 -10.60 -10.54
CA LYS A 245 6.31 -10.32 -11.14
C LYS A 245 6.68 -8.84 -11.17
N GLU A 246 5.69 -7.96 -11.26
CA GLU A 246 5.89 -6.52 -11.43
C GLU A 246 5.58 -5.78 -10.13
N SER A 247 6.39 -4.79 -9.78
CA SER A 247 6.17 -3.94 -8.61
C SER A 247 5.27 -2.73 -8.89
N LEU A 248 5.05 -2.41 -10.17
CA LEU A 248 4.25 -1.26 -10.60
C LEU A 248 3.46 -1.62 -11.87
N LEU A 249 2.14 -1.43 -11.83
CA LEU A 249 1.23 -1.58 -12.96
C LEU A 249 0.50 -0.26 -13.16
N PRO A 250 0.89 0.57 -14.14
CA PRO A 250 0.26 1.85 -14.39
C PRO A 250 -1.04 1.70 -15.20
N ARG A 251 -2.01 2.56 -14.91
CA ARG A 251 -3.25 2.75 -15.69
C ARG A 251 -4.04 1.47 -15.92
N VAL A 252 -4.18 0.66 -14.87
CA VAL A 252 -5.00 -0.56 -14.93
C VAL A 252 -6.46 -0.20 -14.78
N LYS A 253 -7.32 -0.80 -15.59
CA LYS A 253 -8.77 -0.64 -15.49
C LYS A 253 -9.32 -1.55 -14.42
N HIS A 254 -10.03 -0.98 -13.44
CA HIS A 254 -10.76 -1.70 -12.41
C HIS A 254 -12.26 -1.40 -12.48
N ILE A 255 -13.06 -2.31 -11.91
CA ILE A 255 -14.52 -2.22 -11.83
C ILE A 255 -14.92 -1.93 -10.39
N THR A 256 -15.80 -0.95 -10.18
CA THR A 256 -16.38 -0.62 -8.88
C THR A 256 -17.61 -1.49 -8.57
N SER A 257 -18.11 -1.42 -7.34
CA SER A 257 -19.35 -2.13 -6.92
C SER A 257 -20.58 -1.74 -7.72
N SER A 258 -20.63 -0.50 -8.22
CA SER A 258 -21.71 0.01 -9.08
C SER A 258 -21.58 -0.40 -10.55
N GLY A 259 -20.54 -1.15 -10.93
CA GLY A 259 -20.23 -1.51 -12.31
C GLY A 259 -19.51 -0.40 -13.11
N GLY A 260 -19.17 0.71 -12.47
CA GLY A 260 -18.38 1.79 -13.07
C GLY A 260 -16.92 1.35 -13.31
N ASN A 261 -16.25 1.99 -14.28
CA ASN A 261 -14.83 1.77 -14.54
C ASN A 261 -14.01 2.88 -13.92
N ILE A 262 -12.94 2.52 -13.24
CA ILE A 262 -11.90 3.43 -12.76
C ILE A 262 -10.54 3.01 -13.29
N PHE A 263 -9.63 3.96 -13.46
CA PHE A 263 -8.26 3.70 -13.81
C PHE A 263 -7.37 3.90 -12.60
N VAL A 264 -6.58 2.88 -12.27
CA VAL A 264 -5.72 2.89 -11.09
C VAL A 264 -4.26 2.60 -11.45
N ASN A 265 -3.36 3.25 -10.73
CA ASN A 265 -1.96 2.81 -10.69
C ASN A 265 -1.81 1.84 -9.52
N ILE A 266 -1.32 0.64 -9.79
CA ILE A 266 -1.14 -0.42 -8.78
C ILE A 266 0.34 -0.50 -8.43
N ARG A 267 0.66 -0.38 -7.14
CA ARG A 267 2.00 -0.65 -6.59
C ARG A 267 1.93 -1.89 -5.73
N ILE A 268 2.87 -2.80 -5.93
CA ILE A 268 2.90 -4.12 -5.30
C ILE A 268 4.21 -4.26 -4.54
N SER A 269 4.13 -4.69 -3.29
CA SER A 269 5.28 -4.99 -2.45
C SER A 269 5.10 -6.36 -1.81
N LEU A 270 6.12 -7.21 -1.93
CA LEU A 270 6.16 -8.51 -1.26
C LEU A 270 6.63 -8.27 0.19
N THR A 271 5.87 -8.80 1.15
CA THR A 271 6.22 -8.72 2.57
C THR A 271 6.17 -10.12 3.18
N GLY A 272 7.13 -10.41 4.07
CA GLY A 272 7.18 -11.69 4.80
C GLY A 272 6.43 -11.59 6.11
N TYR A 273 5.40 -12.41 6.29
CA TYR A 273 4.83 -12.71 7.60
C TYR A 273 5.46 -14.01 8.12
N PRO A 274 5.63 -14.22 9.43
CA PRO A 274 6.44 -15.34 9.98
C PRO A 274 6.10 -16.75 9.49
N LEU A 275 4.98 -16.96 8.79
CA LEU A 275 4.55 -18.26 8.25
C LEU A 275 3.86 -18.15 6.88
N ARG A 276 3.77 -16.96 6.27
CA ARG A 276 2.98 -16.72 5.06
C ARG A 276 3.60 -15.60 4.22
N LYS A 277 3.69 -15.79 2.91
CA LYS A 277 4.03 -14.71 1.98
C LYS A 277 2.77 -13.92 1.68
N ILE A 278 2.82 -12.61 1.85
CA ILE A 278 1.71 -11.71 1.52
C ILE A 278 2.18 -10.62 0.54
N LEU A 279 1.26 -10.16 -0.29
CA LEU A 279 1.44 -9.00 -1.14
C LEU A 279 0.68 -7.82 -0.53
N LEU A 280 1.39 -6.72 -0.34
CA LEU A 280 0.77 -5.44 -0.05
C LEU A 280 0.56 -4.70 -1.36
N VAL A 281 -0.70 -4.49 -1.73
CA VAL A 281 -1.10 -3.85 -2.97
C VAL A 281 -1.75 -2.51 -2.67
N THR A 282 -1.15 -1.45 -3.19
CA THR A 282 -1.70 -0.09 -3.07
C THR A 282 -2.21 0.36 -4.43
N THR A 283 -3.45 0.83 -4.49
CA THR A 283 -4.05 1.38 -5.71
C THR A 283 -4.33 2.86 -5.55
N SER A 284 -3.92 3.65 -6.55
CA SER A 284 -4.20 5.08 -6.61
C SER A 284 -5.12 5.37 -7.79
N ASP A 285 -6.32 5.89 -7.53
CA ASP A 285 -7.25 6.29 -8.58
C ASP A 285 -6.69 7.50 -9.35
N VAL A 286 -6.52 7.33 -10.66
CA VAL A 286 -6.04 8.35 -11.59
C VAL A 286 -7.10 8.74 -12.62
N THR A 287 -8.34 8.30 -12.45
CA THR A 287 -9.43 8.50 -13.42
C THR A 287 -9.66 9.97 -13.73
N LYS A 288 -9.87 10.78 -12.70
CA LYS A 288 -10.09 12.22 -12.85
C LYS A 288 -8.90 12.94 -13.51
N ARG A 289 -7.68 12.51 -13.18
CA ARG A 289 -6.46 13.06 -13.77
C ARG A 289 -6.41 12.75 -15.27
N LEU A 290 -6.70 11.51 -15.67
CA LEU A 290 -6.75 11.10 -17.07
C LEU A 290 -7.86 11.82 -17.85
N GLU A 291 -9.03 11.99 -17.27
CA GLU A 291 -10.13 12.76 -17.87
C GLU A 291 -9.74 14.21 -18.10
N THR A 292 -9.10 14.86 -17.12
CA THR A 292 -8.63 16.24 -17.23
C THR A 292 -7.56 16.37 -18.32
N GLU A 293 -6.62 15.44 -18.37
CA GLU A 293 -5.58 15.37 -19.40
C GLU A 293 -6.20 15.22 -20.80
N GLN A 294 -7.20 14.36 -20.96
CA GLN A 294 -7.94 14.20 -22.21
C GLN A 294 -8.71 15.48 -22.61
N GLN A 295 -9.30 16.18 -21.64
CA GLN A 295 -9.98 17.45 -21.89
C GLN A 295 -9.00 18.52 -22.37
N LEU A 296 -7.82 18.62 -21.76
CA LEU A 296 -6.78 19.57 -22.18
C LEU A 296 -6.27 19.25 -23.60
N ILE A 297 -6.06 17.98 -23.92
CA ILE A 297 -5.69 17.55 -25.27
C ILE A 297 -6.77 17.94 -26.28
N GLN A 298 -8.04 17.71 -25.96
CA GLN A 298 -9.16 18.07 -26.83
C GLN A 298 -9.28 19.59 -27.02
N ALA A 299 -9.10 20.37 -25.94
CA ALA A 299 -9.10 21.83 -26.02
C ALA A 299 -7.95 22.35 -26.90
N SER A 300 -6.76 21.77 -26.79
CA SER A 300 -5.61 22.09 -27.64
C SER A 300 -5.89 21.78 -29.12
N LYS A 301 -6.47 20.59 -29.42
CA LYS A 301 -6.87 20.26 -30.78
C LYS A 301 -7.85 21.27 -31.37
N MET A 302 -8.84 21.71 -30.57
CA MET A 302 -9.80 22.72 -31.02
C MET A 302 -9.14 24.09 -31.22
N GLY A 303 -8.19 24.47 -30.35
CA GLY A 303 -7.40 25.68 -30.54
C GLY A 303 -6.61 25.66 -31.85
N THR A 304 -5.86 24.56 -32.08
CA THR A 304 -5.12 24.35 -33.34
C THR A 304 -6.03 24.38 -34.57
N LEU A 305 -7.20 23.75 -34.50
CA LEU A 305 -8.20 23.78 -35.58
C LEU A 305 -8.74 25.22 -35.81
N GLY A 306 -8.93 25.99 -34.75
CA GLY A 306 -9.30 27.41 -34.82
C GLY A 306 -8.27 28.26 -35.55
N GLU A 307 -7.00 28.13 -35.21
CA GLU A 307 -5.88 28.82 -35.88
C GLU A 307 -5.77 28.45 -37.37
N MET A 308 -6.06 27.18 -37.69
CA MET A 308 -6.02 26.70 -39.08
C MET A 308 -7.32 26.99 -39.87
N ALA A 309 -8.44 27.40 -39.23
CA ALA A 309 -9.76 27.52 -39.86
C ALA A 309 -9.73 28.42 -41.10
N SER A 310 -9.02 29.56 -41.06
CA SER A 310 -8.93 30.48 -42.21
C SER A 310 -8.17 29.82 -43.37
N ALA A 311 -7.07 29.14 -43.11
CA ALA A 311 -6.31 28.43 -44.13
C ALA A 311 -7.11 27.26 -44.75
N MET A 312 -7.81 26.50 -43.90
CA MET A 312 -8.67 25.40 -44.36
C MET A 312 -9.86 25.87 -45.18
N ALA A 313 -10.46 27.00 -44.79
CA ALA A 313 -11.54 27.61 -45.62
C ALA A 313 -10.99 28.02 -46.99
N HIS A 314 -9.76 28.55 -47.06
CA HIS A 314 -9.13 28.86 -48.33
C HIS A 314 -8.84 27.60 -49.17
N GLU A 315 -8.33 26.54 -48.56
CA GLU A 315 -8.06 25.26 -49.21
C GLU A 315 -9.33 24.54 -49.70
N LEU A 316 -10.46 24.67 -49.00
CA LEU A 316 -11.76 24.15 -49.42
C LEU A 316 -12.34 25.00 -50.56
N ASN A 317 -12.19 26.33 -50.50
CA ASN A 317 -12.71 27.23 -51.53
C ASN A 317 -11.99 27.05 -52.89
N GLN A 318 -10.76 26.59 -52.92
CA GLN A 318 -10.00 26.31 -54.16
C GLN A 318 -10.68 25.22 -55.03
N PRO A 319 -10.86 23.96 -54.56
CA PRO A 319 -11.52 22.96 -55.35
C PRO A 319 -12.98 23.33 -55.67
N LEU A 320 -13.70 23.98 -54.73
CA LEU A 320 -15.05 24.43 -54.99
C LEU A 320 -15.12 25.53 -56.08
N SER A 321 -14.13 26.41 -56.15
CA SER A 321 -14.04 27.43 -57.23
C SER A 321 -13.78 26.77 -58.59
N VAL A 322 -12.93 25.75 -58.66
CA VAL A 322 -12.71 24.98 -59.91
C VAL A 322 -14.01 24.31 -60.38
N ILE A 323 -14.70 23.64 -59.46
CA ILE A 323 -16.00 23.01 -59.74
C ILE A 323 -17.02 24.06 -60.21
N LYS A 324 -17.14 25.20 -59.51
CA LYS A 324 -18.02 26.30 -59.86
C LYS A 324 -17.73 26.88 -61.26
N THR A 325 -16.43 27.05 -61.58
CA THR A 325 -16.00 27.51 -62.91
C THR A 325 -16.37 26.54 -64.01
N ALA A 326 -16.16 25.23 -63.75
CA ALA A 326 -16.56 24.14 -64.69
C ALA A 326 -18.08 24.13 -64.93
N CYS A 327 -18.89 24.26 -63.84
CA CYS A 327 -20.35 24.40 -63.97
C CYS A 327 -20.75 25.62 -64.78
N GLY A 328 -20.09 26.80 -64.51
CA GLY A 328 -20.34 28.00 -65.29
C GLY A 328 -20.02 27.85 -66.80
N PHE A 329 -18.94 27.10 -67.13
CA PHE A 329 -18.60 26.77 -68.51
C PHE A 329 -19.74 25.94 -69.18
N PHE A 330 -20.26 24.92 -68.49
CA PHE A 330 -21.38 24.13 -69.03
C PHE A 330 -22.68 24.91 -69.19
N MET A 331 -22.96 25.81 -68.22
CA MET A 331 -24.16 26.67 -68.31
C MET A 331 -24.02 27.64 -69.50
N MET A 332 -22.89 28.29 -69.68
CA MET A 332 -22.64 29.18 -70.80
C MET A 332 -22.79 28.48 -72.15
N LYS A 333 -22.21 27.26 -72.31
CA LYS A 333 -22.34 26.49 -73.54
C LYS A 333 -23.78 26.06 -73.84
N ALA A 334 -24.51 25.69 -72.79
CA ALA A 334 -25.95 25.35 -72.91
C ALA A 334 -26.80 26.55 -73.33
N GLU A 335 -26.59 27.77 -72.79
CA GLU A 335 -27.25 29.00 -73.14
C GLU A 335 -26.98 29.41 -74.61
N GLN A 336 -25.68 29.22 -75.03
CA GLN A 336 -25.27 29.52 -76.42
C GLN A 336 -25.71 28.47 -77.42
N LYS A 337 -26.30 27.34 -76.96
CA LYS A 337 -26.65 26.17 -77.79
C LYS A 337 -25.43 25.62 -78.56
N GLU A 338 -24.25 25.77 -78.06
CA GLU A 338 -23.02 25.24 -78.64
C GLU A 338 -22.75 23.81 -78.23
N ALA A 339 -22.40 22.95 -79.16
CA ALA A 339 -21.98 21.59 -78.85
C ALA A 339 -20.61 21.60 -78.14
N ILE A 340 -20.46 20.79 -77.14
CA ILE A 340 -19.16 20.59 -76.44
C ILE A 340 -18.50 19.34 -77.07
N GLU A 341 -17.28 19.47 -77.43
CA GLU A 341 -16.47 18.34 -77.93
C GLU A 341 -16.33 17.29 -76.81
N GLU A 342 -16.50 15.99 -77.12
CA GLU A 342 -16.52 14.91 -76.17
C GLU A 342 -15.20 14.84 -75.35
N SER A 343 -14.05 15.11 -75.96
CA SER A 343 -12.74 15.22 -75.32
C SER A 343 -12.73 16.29 -74.23
N THR A 344 -13.27 17.51 -74.55
CA THR A 344 -13.36 18.64 -73.60
C THR A 344 -14.32 18.33 -72.48
N LEU A 345 -15.47 17.71 -72.79
CA LEU A 345 -16.45 17.29 -71.79
C LEU A 345 -15.84 16.34 -70.76
N LEU A 346 -15.16 15.29 -71.24
CA LEU A 346 -14.52 14.33 -70.37
C LEU A 346 -13.42 14.96 -69.53
N GLU A 347 -12.54 15.80 -70.09
CA GLU A 347 -11.48 16.50 -69.36
C GLU A 347 -12.04 17.37 -68.21
N VAL A 348 -13.12 18.12 -68.46
CA VAL A 348 -13.72 19.00 -67.47
C VAL A 348 -14.40 18.18 -66.39
N ILE A 349 -15.10 17.10 -66.71
CA ILE A 349 -15.72 16.21 -65.73
C ILE A 349 -14.66 15.54 -64.85
N GLU A 350 -13.58 14.99 -65.43
CA GLU A 350 -12.48 14.40 -64.67
C GLU A 350 -11.81 15.42 -63.72
N LYS A 351 -11.68 16.68 -64.19
CA LYS A 351 -11.15 17.75 -63.35
C LYS A 351 -12.08 18.10 -62.17
N MET A 352 -13.40 18.09 -62.38
CA MET A 352 -14.40 18.25 -61.34
C MET A 352 -14.32 17.11 -60.33
N ASP A 353 -14.28 15.86 -60.79
CA ASP A 353 -14.24 14.68 -59.95
C ASP A 353 -12.98 14.68 -59.05
N ARG A 354 -11.78 14.94 -59.62
CA ARG A 354 -10.54 15.11 -58.86
C ARG A 354 -10.64 16.20 -57.78
N ASN A 355 -11.36 17.30 -58.01
CA ASN A 355 -11.51 18.37 -57.06
C ASN A 355 -12.54 18.03 -55.98
N ILE A 356 -13.59 17.24 -56.28
CA ILE A 356 -14.50 16.70 -55.27
C ILE A 356 -13.76 15.77 -54.31
N ASP A 357 -12.97 14.84 -54.85
CA ASP A 357 -12.14 13.93 -54.04
C ASP A 357 -11.16 14.69 -53.16
N ARG A 358 -10.56 15.77 -53.66
CA ARG A 358 -9.67 16.63 -52.90
C ARG A 358 -10.41 17.32 -51.74
N ALA A 359 -11.58 17.93 -51.98
CA ALA A 359 -12.41 18.55 -50.96
C ALA A 359 -12.87 17.55 -49.88
N THR A 360 -13.25 16.36 -50.32
CA THR A 360 -13.67 15.26 -49.44
C THR A 360 -12.52 14.82 -48.52
N ARG A 361 -11.30 14.67 -49.07
CA ARG A 361 -10.11 14.36 -48.23
C ARG A 361 -9.83 15.42 -47.17
N ILE A 362 -9.88 16.70 -47.55
CA ILE A 362 -9.66 17.81 -46.60
C ILE A 362 -10.72 17.72 -45.45
N ILE A 363 -12.00 17.55 -45.77
CA ILE A 363 -13.06 17.43 -44.77
C ILE A 363 -12.85 16.22 -43.85
N ASN A 364 -12.51 15.05 -44.42
CA ASN A 364 -12.30 13.83 -43.67
C ASN A 364 -11.09 13.96 -42.73
N ASN A 365 -10.02 14.56 -43.19
CA ASN A 365 -8.84 14.81 -42.38
C ASN A 365 -9.20 15.71 -41.19
N MET A 366 -9.91 16.84 -41.41
CA MET A 366 -10.40 17.71 -40.34
C MET A 366 -11.26 16.96 -39.31
N ARG A 367 -12.20 16.13 -39.81
CA ARG A 367 -13.09 15.34 -38.95
C ARG A 367 -12.30 14.32 -38.10
N GLU A 368 -11.34 13.65 -38.69
CA GLU A 368 -10.47 12.68 -38.00
C GLU A 368 -9.62 13.35 -36.91
N PHE A 369 -9.04 14.51 -37.21
CA PHE A 369 -8.28 15.29 -36.24
C PHE A 369 -9.15 15.79 -35.07
N ALA A 370 -10.35 16.29 -35.34
CA ALA A 370 -11.27 16.77 -34.32
C ALA A 370 -11.88 15.64 -33.45
N ARG A 371 -11.81 14.40 -33.92
CA ARG A 371 -12.42 13.26 -33.24
C ARG A 371 -11.75 12.99 -31.90
N LYS A 372 -12.56 12.71 -30.88
CA LYS A 372 -12.09 12.24 -29.58
C LYS A 372 -11.46 10.87 -29.74
N SER A 373 -10.15 10.75 -29.61
CA SER A 373 -9.47 9.45 -29.67
C SER A 373 -9.60 8.73 -28.32
N ASN A 374 -10.10 7.50 -28.35
CA ASN A 374 -9.88 6.58 -27.24
C ASN A 374 -8.41 6.20 -27.30
N MET A 375 -7.74 6.21 -26.15
CA MET A 375 -6.32 5.88 -26.05
C MET A 375 -6.12 4.41 -26.44
N ASP A 376 -5.49 4.17 -27.59
CA ASP A 376 -5.16 2.84 -28.09
C ASP A 376 -3.65 2.75 -28.35
N ILE A 377 -2.91 2.31 -27.32
CA ILE A 377 -1.46 2.16 -27.42
C ILE A 377 -1.13 0.86 -28.13
N GLY A 378 -0.61 1.00 -29.35
CA GLY A 378 -0.18 -0.11 -30.19
C GLY A 378 1.27 0.02 -30.66
N LYS A 379 1.74 -1.01 -31.42
CA LYS A 379 3.03 -0.94 -32.12
C LYS A 379 2.84 -0.21 -33.45
N ILE A 380 3.37 1.00 -33.53
CA ILE A 380 3.21 1.87 -34.70
C ILE A 380 4.53 2.16 -35.39
N GLN A 381 4.47 2.42 -36.68
CA GLN A 381 5.59 2.92 -37.50
C GLN A 381 5.56 4.46 -37.42
N VAL A 382 6.65 5.04 -36.93
CA VAL A 382 6.70 6.50 -36.70
C VAL A 382 6.65 7.28 -38.02
N ASN A 383 7.30 6.78 -39.07
CA ASN A 383 7.34 7.46 -40.38
C ASN A 383 5.94 7.65 -40.95
N ASP A 384 5.05 6.62 -40.85
CA ASP A 384 3.68 6.70 -41.35
C ASP A 384 2.89 7.83 -40.62
N VAL A 385 3.16 8.01 -39.32
CA VAL A 385 2.53 9.07 -38.53
C VAL A 385 3.06 10.45 -38.90
N ILE A 386 4.37 10.57 -39.12
CA ILE A 386 4.99 11.82 -39.57
C ILE A 386 4.41 12.27 -40.91
N GLU A 387 4.37 11.35 -41.90
CA GLU A 387 3.85 11.63 -43.23
C GLU A 387 2.37 12.03 -43.17
N LYS A 388 1.56 11.29 -42.43
CA LYS A 388 0.14 11.61 -42.23
C LYS A 388 -0.06 12.99 -41.57
N ALA A 389 0.70 13.31 -40.53
CA ALA A 389 0.64 14.61 -39.87
C ALA A 389 0.99 15.76 -40.82
N PHE A 390 1.92 15.52 -41.75
CA PHE A 390 2.35 16.53 -42.71
C PHE A 390 1.34 16.75 -43.85
N GLU A 391 0.49 15.79 -44.20
CA GLU A 391 -0.53 15.97 -45.24
C GLU A 391 -1.36 17.23 -45.05
N PHE A 392 -1.64 17.62 -43.80
CA PHE A 392 -2.37 18.83 -43.45
C PHE A 392 -1.66 20.12 -43.86
N PHE A 393 -0.35 20.09 -44.00
CA PHE A 393 0.47 21.27 -44.19
C PHE A 393 1.03 21.44 -45.61
N THR A 394 0.89 20.40 -46.43
CA THR A 394 1.54 20.35 -47.75
C THR A 394 1.27 21.62 -48.59
N GLN A 395 0.02 22.09 -48.61
CA GLN A 395 -0.36 23.26 -49.39
C GLN A 395 0.04 24.57 -48.71
N GLN A 396 -0.09 24.62 -47.40
CA GLN A 396 0.27 25.82 -46.61
C GLN A 396 1.75 26.10 -46.70
N MET A 397 2.62 25.08 -46.63
CA MET A 397 4.06 25.22 -46.76
C MET A 397 4.43 25.72 -48.15
N LYS A 398 3.80 25.20 -49.20
CA LYS A 398 3.99 25.69 -50.58
C LYS A 398 3.62 27.13 -50.78
N LEU A 399 2.45 27.57 -50.24
CA LEU A 399 1.99 28.95 -50.34
C LEU A 399 2.91 29.95 -49.61
N ARG A 400 3.60 29.48 -48.56
CA ARG A 400 4.54 30.28 -47.77
C ARG A 400 6.00 30.12 -48.23
N GLU A 401 6.21 29.42 -49.33
CA GLU A 401 7.54 29.15 -49.89
C GLU A 401 8.51 28.47 -48.90
N ILE A 402 7.95 27.57 -48.03
CA ILE A 402 8.72 26.80 -47.07
C ILE A 402 9.07 25.46 -47.69
N GLU A 403 10.36 25.22 -47.86
CA GLU A 403 10.87 23.91 -48.35
C GLU A 403 10.86 22.86 -47.24
N ILE A 404 10.48 21.61 -47.60
CA ILE A 404 10.54 20.49 -46.69
C ILE A 404 11.57 19.48 -47.14
N ALA A 405 12.59 19.24 -46.33
CA ALA A 405 13.58 18.21 -46.53
C ALA A 405 13.25 16.97 -45.66
N TRP A 406 13.13 15.84 -46.35
CA TRP A 406 12.86 14.56 -45.70
C TRP A 406 14.13 13.71 -45.65
N ASP A 407 14.49 13.25 -44.41
CA ASP A 407 15.57 12.31 -44.16
C ASP A 407 15.07 11.23 -43.22
N LEU A 408 14.15 10.41 -43.71
CA LEU A 408 13.49 9.35 -42.97
C LEU A 408 14.14 8.00 -43.26
N GLU A 409 14.75 7.39 -42.26
CA GLU A 409 15.31 6.04 -42.35
C GLU A 409 14.18 5.00 -42.54
N LYS A 410 14.29 4.14 -43.59
CA LYS A 410 13.17 3.29 -44.02
C LYS A 410 12.82 2.15 -43.03
N ASP A 411 13.81 1.56 -42.37
CA ASP A 411 13.64 0.34 -41.57
C ASP A 411 13.77 0.57 -40.08
N ILE A 412 13.22 1.70 -39.58
CA ILE A 412 13.20 1.95 -38.13
C ILE A 412 12.22 1.02 -37.42
N PRO A 413 12.56 0.54 -36.20
CA PRO A 413 11.67 -0.30 -35.40
C PRO A 413 10.37 0.41 -35.00
N LYS A 414 9.30 -0.40 -34.81
CA LYS A 414 8.05 0.11 -34.26
C LYS A 414 8.18 0.52 -32.81
N ILE A 415 7.54 1.61 -32.43
CA ILE A 415 7.43 2.08 -31.05
C ILE A 415 6.04 1.78 -30.48
N ASN A 416 5.91 1.79 -29.15
CA ASN A 416 4.60 1.67 -28.47
C ASN A 416 4.02 3.06 -28.26
N ALA A 417 3.01 3.43 -29.05
CA ALA A 417 2.37 4.73 -28.94
C ALA A 417 0.92 4.68 -29.45
N ASP A 418 0.14 5.70 -29.14
CA ASP A 418 -1.15 5.97 -29.77
C ASP A 418 -0.92 6.81 -31.04
N PRO A 419 -1.34 6.34 -32.23
CA PRO A 419 -1.05 7.04 -33.49
C PRO A 419 -1.66 8.45 -33.54
N GLY A 420 -2.88 8.65 -33.02
CA GLY A 420 -3.56 9.94 -33.05
C GLY A 420 -2.91 10.97 -32.12
N ARG A 421 -2.38 10.54 -30.97
CA ARG A 421 -1.62 11.42 -30.07
C ARG A 421 -0.25 11.75 -30.64
N LEU A 422 0.42 10.79 -31.23
CA LEU A 422 1.73 11.05 -31.88
C LEU A 422 1.56 11.95 -33.11
N GLU A 423 0.50 11.81 -33.88
CA GLU A 423 0.13 12.71 -34.98
C GLU A 423 -0.02 14.17 -34.48
N GLN A 424 -0.69 14.36 -33.34
CA GLN A 424 -0.82 15.69 -32.71
C GLN A 424 0.56 16.29 -32.32
N VAL A 425 1.47 15.46 -31.83
CA VAL A 425 2.86 15.90 -31.55
C VAL A 425 3.48 16.53 -32.81
N PHE A 426 3.48 15.82 -33.93
CA PHE A 426 4.09 16.31 -35.16
C PHE A 426 3.35 17.52 -35.74
N ILE A 427 2.02 17.56 -35.68
CA ILE A 427 1.23 18.74 -36.07
C ILE A 427 1.66 19.98 -35.28
N ASN A 428 1.78 19.86 -33.95
CA ASN A 428 2.23 20.98 -33.12
C ASN A 428 3.67 21.45 -33.48
N LEU A 429 4.57 20.48 -33.79
CA LEU A 429 5.93 20.82 -34.18
C LEU A 429 5.99 21.54 -35.54
N PHE A 430 5.20 21.07 -36.54
CA PHE A 430 5.13 21.72 -37.85
C PHE A 430 4.55 23.12 -37.76
N LEU A 431 3.52 23.34 -36.92
CA LEU A 431 2.97 24.69 -36.68
C LEU A 431 4.01 25.62 -36.07
N ASN A 432 4.71 25.14 -35.01
CA ASN A 432 5.75 25.97 -34.37
C ASN A 432 6.89 26.29 -35.31
N ALA A 433 7.33 25.34 -36.13
CA ALA A 433 8.38 25.53 -37.12
C ALA A 433 7.97 26.55 -38.20
N ARG A 434 6.72 26.44 -38.72
CA ARG A 434 6.16 27.40 -39.65
C ARG A 434 6.15 28.82 -39.07
N ASP A 435 5.61 28.96 -37.88
CA ASP A 435 5.46 30.29 -37.24
C ASP A 435 6.80 30.91 -36.94
N ALA A 436 7.78 30.14 -36.46
CA ALA A 436 9.14 30.61 -36.22
C ALA A 436 9.84 31.09 -37.53
N ILE A 437 9.58 30.41 -38.65
CA ILE A 437 10.05 30.83 -39.95
C ILE A 437 9.34 32.10 -40.38
N GLU A 438 7.99 32.19 -40.30
CA GLU A 438 7.25 33.39 -40.69
C GLU A 438 7.66 34.61 -39.86
N GLU A 439 7.83 34.46 -38.55
CA GLU A 439 8.30 35.53 -37.67
C GLU A 439 9.68 36.06 -38.11
N ARG A 440 10.59 35.16 -38.45
CA ARG A 440 11.94 35.57 -38.92
C ARG A 440 11.88 36.35 -40.24
N TRP A 441 11.01 35.95 -41.16
CA TRP A 441 10.89 36.61 -42.49
C TRP A 441 9.83 37.70 -42.55
N ALA A 442 9.18 38.05 -41.45
CA ALA A 442 8.22 39.17 -41.37
C ALA A 442 8.85 40.53 -41.61
N ASP A 443 10.09 40.76 -41.18
CA ASP A 443 10.85 41.98 -41.44
C ASP A 443 11.36 41.98 -42.88
N GLN A 444 11.02 43.03 -43.67
CA GLN A 444 11.35 43.20 -45.11
C GLN A 444 12.84 43.36 -45.42
N LYS A 445 13.76 42.92 -44.57
CA LYS A 445 15.20 42.93 -44.85
C LYS A 445 15.60 41.70 -45.67
N PRO A 446 16.48 41.84 -46.66
CA PRO A 446 16.95 40.68 -47.42
C PRO A 446 17.76 39.77 -46.48
N LEU A 447 17.10 38.76 -45.91
CA LEU A 447 17.76 37.73 -45.11
C LEU A 447 18.47 36.75 -46.04
N LYS A 448 19.73 36.41 -45.75
CA LYS A 448 20.44 35.31 -46.38
C LYS A 448 19.96 34.02 -45.76
N GLY A 449 19.39 33.11 -46.55
CA GLY A 449 18.96 31.80 -46.10
C GLY A 449 17.70 31.31 -46.82
N GLU A 450 17.34 30.07 -46.58
CA GLU A 450 16.15 29.43 -47.14
C GLU A 450 15.11 29.19 -46.05
N LYS A 451 13.86 29.37 -46.39
CA LYS A 451 12.75 28.93 -45.52
C LYS A 451 12.64 27.44 -45.59
N LYS A 452 13.13 26.72 -44.59
CA LYS A 452 13.25 25.28 -44.63
C LYS A 452 12.88 24.59 -43.32
N ILE A 453 12.19 23.49 -43.43
CA ILE A 453 11.96 22.54 -42.34
C ILE A 453 12.61 21.21 -42.73
N THR A 454 13.45 20.66 -41.90
CA THR A 454 14.07 19.33 -42.09
C THR A 454 13.48 18.35 -41.09
N VAL A 455 12.97 17.23 -41.59
CA VAL A 455 12.38 16.18 -40.76
C VAL A 455 13.25 14.95 -40.89
N THR A 456 13.77 14.46 -39.76
CA THR A 456 14.62 13.27 -39.75
C THR A 456 14.04 12.20 -38.83
N SER A 457 14.22 10.94 -39.20
CA SER A 457 13.98 9.81 -38.32
C SER A 457 15.08 8.78 -38.46
N ARG A 458 15.61 8.25 -37.35
CA ARG A 458 16.70 7.28 -37.37
C ARG A 458 16.69 6.41 -36.12
N LEU A 459 17.35 5.24 -36.24
CA LEU A 459 17.61 4.36 -35.09
C LEU A 459 18.98 4.71 -34.50
N GLU A 460 19.03 5.08 -33.21
CA GLU A 460 20.28 5.24 -32.48
C GLU A 460 20.27 4.34 -31.23
N GLY A 461 21.05 3.26 -31.27
CA GLY A 461 21.06 2.24 -30.23
C GLY A 461 19.70 1.58 -30.06
N GLU A 462 19.11 1.72 -28.88
CA GLU A 462 17.78 1.17 -28.55
C GLU A 462 16.67 2.24 -28.61
N LYS A 463 16.89 3.35 -29.30
CA LYS A 463 15.94 4.46 -29.41
C LYS A 463 15.67 4.84 -30.85
N VAL A 464 14.42 5.13 -31.16
CA VAL A 464 14.03 5.81 -32.39
C VAL A 464 14.10 7.31 -32.10
N ILE A 465 14.92 8.02 -32.89
CA ILE A 465 15.12 9.47 -32.80
C ILE A 465 14.36 10.13 -33.94
N CYS A 466 13.51 11.10 -33.61
CA CYS A 466 12.80 11.92 -34.58
C CYS A 466 13.15 13.39 -34.33
N GLN A 467 13.45 14.13 -35.39
CA GLN A 467 13.79 15.56 -35.30
C GLN A 467 12.96 16.36 -36.29
N VAL A 468 12.53 17.53 -35.84
CA VAL A 468 11.93 18.57 -36.68
C VAL A 468 12.77 19.83 -36.46
N CYS A 469 13.54 20.23 -37.49
CA CYS A 469 14.46 21.36 -37.46
C CYS A 469 13.95 22.44 -38.42
N ASP A 470 13.82 23.66 -37.92
CA ASP A 470 13.42 24.83 -38.70
C ASP A 470 14.58 25.82 -38.92
N THR A 471 14.40 26.74 -39.86
CA THR A 471 15.30 27.85 -40.11
C THR A 471 14.70 29.18 -39.59
N GLY A 472 13.88 29.14 -38.56
CA GLY A 472 13.19 30.28 -37.97
C GLY A 472 14.03 31.11 -37.01
N ILE A 473 13.39 31.83 -36.09
CA ILE A 473 14.03 32.70 -35.09
C ILE A 473 14.83 31.91 -34.04
N GLY A 474 14.62 30.58 -33.93
CA GLY A 474 15.25 29.75 -32.92
C GLY A 474 14.69 29.95 -31.51
N VAL A 475 15.30 29.23 -30.55
CA VAL A 475 14.91 29.31 -29.12
C VAL A 475 16.14 29.73 -28.29
N PRO A 476 16.07 30.86 -27.58
CA PRO A 476 17.15 31.32 -26.71
C PRO A 476 17.44 30.29 -25.60
N ASP A 477 18.71 30.11 -25.23
CA ASP A 477 19.15 29.12 -24.23
C ASP A 477 18.40 29.21 -22.90
N LYS A 478 18.10 30.43 -22.46
CA LYS A 478 17.37 30.69 -21.20
C LYS A 478 15.90 30.20 -21.22
N LEU A 479 15.34 29.96 -22.39
CA LEU A 479 13.96 29.56 -22.59
C LEU A 479 13.81 28.07 -22.91
N ARG A 480 14.90 27.33 -23.20
CA ARG A 480 14.83 25.92 -23.66
C ARG A 480 14.06 25.00 -22.75
N ASP A 481 14.17 25.15 -21.43
CA ASP A 481 13.42 24.35 -20.48
C ASP A 481 12.00 24.88 -20.29
N LYS A 482 11.81 26.20 -20.39
CA LYS A 482 10.53 26.88 -20.15
C LYS A 482 9.51 26.68 -21.26
N ILE A 483 9.94 26.46 -22.51
CA ILE A 483 9.00 26.27 -23.65
C ILE A 483 8.08 25.07 -23.48
N PHE A 484 8.41 24.14 -22.58
CA PHE A 484 7.59 22.99 -22.26
C PHE A 484 6.67 23.20 -21.06
N GLU A 485 6.74 24.35 -20.38
CA GLU A 485 5.83 24.68 -19.29
C GLU A 485 4.43 25.02 -19.83
N PRO A 486 3.35 24.56 -19.19
CA PRO A 486 1.99 24.92 -19.58
C PRO A 486 1.77 26.44 -19.59
N PHE A 487 1.06 26.94 -20.60
CA PHE A 487 0.73 28.36 -20.81
C PHE A 487 1.93 29.27 -21.13
N PHE A 488 3.12 28.71 -21.31
CA PHE A 488 4.27 29.50 -21.76
C PHE A 488 4.15 29.80 -23.26
N THR A 489 4.14 31.07 -23.62
CA THR A 489 4.15 31.55 -25.01
C THR A 489 4.95 32.83 -25.13
N THR A 490 5.62 32.98 -26.27
CA THR A 490 6.27 34.23 -26.66
C THR A 490 5.40 35.09 -27.61
N LYS A 491 4.23 34.57 -28.03
CA LYS A 491 3.30 35.22 -28.94
C LYS A 491 2.28 36.02 -28.14
N GLU A 492 2.18 37.34 -28.39
CA GLU A 492 1.31 38.24 -27.60
C GLU A 492 -0.21 38.06 -27.86
N VAL A 493 -0.63 37.57 -29.02
CA VAL A 493 -2.05 37.54 -29.44
C VAL A 493 -2.51 36.14 -29.92
N GLU A 494 -1.64 35.29 -30.39
CA GLU A 494 -1.96 34.00 -31.00
C GLU A 494 -1.21 32.88 -30.32
N GLY A 495 -1.89 32.09 -29.50
CA GLY A 495 -1.39 30.83 -28.94
C GLY A 495 -1.60 30.69 -27.44
N MET A 496 -2.33 29.67 -27.03
CA MET A 496 -2.61 29.37 -25.61
C MET A 496 -1.37 28.87 -24.83
N GLY A 497 -0.20 28.73 -25.47
CA GLY A 497 1.01 28.18 -24.82
C GLY A 497 0.88 26.70 -24.38
N LEU A 498 -0.08 25.97 -24.92
CA LEU A 498 -0.35 24.56 -24.55
C LEU A 498 0.30 23.54 -25.50
N GLY A 499 0.65 23.93 -26.75
CA GLY A 499 1.12 22.99 -27.78
C GLY A 499 2.36 22.19 -27.36
N LEU A 500 3.42 22.87 -26.95
CA LEU A 500 4.68 22.20 -26.55
C LEU A 500 4.57 21.47 -25.21
N SER A 501 3.80 21.97 -24.26
CA SER A 501 3.58 21.27 -22.99
C SER A 501 2.80 19.97 -23.16
N ILE A 502 1.80 19.96 -24.05
CA ILE A 502 1.06 18.75 -24.43
C ILE A 502 1.98 17.79 -25.19
N THR A 503 2.79 18.30 -26.13
CA THR A 503 3.81 17.51 -26.82
C THR A 503 4.76 16.82 -25.86
N TYR A 504 5.27 17.57 -24.86
CA TYR A 504 6.11 17.03 -23.80
C TYR A 504 5.40 15.92 -23.01
N GLY A 505 4.16 16.15 -22.60
CA GLY A 505 3.34 15.16 -21.88
C GLY A 505 3.15 13.87 -22.68
N ILE A 506 2.78 13.98 -23.96
CA ILE A 506 2.55 12.84 -24.85
C ILE A 506 3.86 12.04 -25.06
N VAL A 507 4.98 12.71 -25.34
CA VAL A 507 6.27 12.03 -25.53
C VAL A 507 6.71 11.30 -24.26
N LYS A 508 6.58 11.94 -23.08
CA LYS A 508 6.89 11.30 -21.78
C LYS A 508 6.00 10.11 -21.48
N GLU A 509 4.73 10.17 -21.84
CA GLU A 509 3.78 9.07 -21.67
C GLU A 509 4.19 7.82 -22.45
N PHE A 510 4.77 7.98 -23.63
CA PHE A 510 5.30 6.87 -24.43
C PHE A 510 6.71 6.44 -24.00
N GLY A 511 7.17 6.90 -22.82
CA GLY A 511 8.50 6.58 -22.28
C GLY A 511 9.64 7.29 -22.99
N GLY A 512 9.31 8.28 -23.83
CA GLY A 512 10.26 9.04 -24.61
C GLY A 512 10.86 10.25 -23.87
N ASN A 513 11.73 10.96 -24.57
CA ASN A 513 12.28 12.23 -24.16
C ASN A 513 12.15 13.25 -25.29
N ILE A 514 12.00 14.55 -24.95
CA ILE A 514 11.97 15.65 -25.92
C ILE A 514 12.81 16.81 -25.38
N TYR A 515 13.59 17.40 -26.28
CA TYR A 515 14.41 18.58 -25.98
C TYR A 515 14.61 19.42 -27.25
N VAL A 516 15.06 20.66 -27.07
CA VAL A 516 15.33 21.61 -28.14
C VAL A 516 16.81 21.94 -28.20
N THR A 517 17.35 22.02 -29.39
CA THR A 517 18.72 22.49 -29.69
C THR A 517 18.68 23.60 -30.73
N ALA A 518 19.77 24.38 -30.83
CA ALA A 518 19.89 25.35 -31.91
C ALA A 518 20.12 24.65 -33.25
N ASN A 519 19.44 25.11 -34.29
CA ASN A 519 19.74 24.72 -35.66
C ASN A 519 20.75 25.73 -36.25
N HIS A 520 21.82 25.26 -36.90
CA HIS A 520 22.85 26.14 -37.49
C HIS A 520 22.61 26.32 -38.98
N PRO A 521 22.74 27.56 -39.54
CA PRO A 521 23.25 28.78 -38.87
C PRO A 521 22.24 29.49 -37.99
N GLU A 522 20.95 29.26 -38.10
CA GLU A 522 19.87 29.86 -37.31
C GLU A 522 18.62 28.93 -37.33
N GLY A 523 17.81 28.97 -36.26
CA GLY A 523 16.61 28.17 -36.09
C GLY A 523 16.64 27.29 -34.86
N ALA A 524 15.66 26.43 -34.73
CA ALA A 524 15.54 25.42 -33.68
C ALA A 524 15.42 24.01 -34.24
N CYS A 525 15.86 23.04 -33.44
CA CYS A 525 15.72 21.64 -33.72
C CYS A 525 15.07 20.94 -32.52
N LEU A 526 13.82 20.50 -32.64
CA LEU A 526 13.13 19.73 -31.62
C LEU A 526 13.38 18.26 -31.85
N THR A 527 14.02 17.61 -30.88
CA THR A 527 14.42 16.20 -30.93
C THR A 527 13.58 15.39 -29.96
N MET A 528 13.02 14.30 -30.44
CA MET A 528 12.28 13.32 -29.68
C MET A 528 12.98 11.97 -29.73
N GLU A 529 13.08 11.31 -28.60
CA GLU A 529 13.64 9.97 -28.45
C GLU A 529 12.57 9.02 -27.94
N PHE A 530 12.32 7.91 -28.62
CA PHE A 530 11.38 6.90 -28.17
C PHE A 530 12.10 5.56 -27.98
N PRO A 531 11.82 4.81 -26.87
CA PRO A 531 12.40 3.49 -26.70
C PRO A 531 11.83 2.52 -27.74
N VAL A 532 12.71 1.69 -28.31
CA VAL A 532 12.30 0.61 -29.20
C VAL A 532 11.50 -0.41 -28.39
N SER A 533 10.38 -0.87 -28.93
CA SER A 533 9.62 -1.99 -28.37
C SER A 533 10.41 -3.29 -28.60
N LEU A 534 11.44 -3.55 -27.76
CA LEU A 534 12.18 -4.79 -27.81
C LEU A 534 11.22 -5.98 -27.59
N LYS A 535 11.21 -6.93 -28.52
CA LYS A 535 10.88 -8.32 -28.20
C LYS A 535 11.87 -8.74 -27.11
N ARG A 536 11.46 -8.87 -25.84
CA ARG A 536 12.20 -9.72 -24.91
C ARG A 536 12.21 -11.11 -25.55
N ASN A 537 13.31 -11.47 -26.19
CA ASN A 537 13.65 -12.86 -26.39
C ASN A 537 13.70 -13.47 -24.99
N ILE A 538 12.70 -14.25 -24.68
CA ILE A 538 12.78 -15.23 -23.60
C ILE A 538 13.76 -16.25 -24.19
N ASP A 539 15.05 -16.07 -23.85
CA ASP A 539 16.02 -17.15 -23.97
C ASP A 539 15.57 -18.22 -22.98
N ASP A 540 14.99 -19.28 -23.53
CA ASP A 540 14.88 -20.57 -22.87
C ASP A 540 16.31 -21.09 -22.62
N GLY A 541 16.90 -20.59 -21.53
CA GLY A 541 18.17 -21.06 -21.00
C GLY A 541 17.91 -22.22 -20.04
N LYS A 542 18.26 -23.42 -20.51
CA LYS A 542 18.34 -24.73 -19.88
C LYS A 542 18.57 -24.78 -18.38
#